data_feb4027d738dba3f82ad9ae35beaec3d
#
_entry.id   feb4027d738dba3f82ad9ae35beaec3d
#
_cell.length_a   1.000
_cell.length_b   1.000
_cell.length_c   1.000
_cell.angle_alpha   90.00
_cell.angle_beta   90.00
_cell.angle_gamma   90.00
#
_symmetry.space_group_name_H-M   'P 1'
#
loop_
_entity.id
_entity.type
_entity.pdbx_description
1 polymer ?
#
loop_
_entity_poly.entity_id
_entity_poly.type
_entity_poly.pdbx_seq_one_letter_code
_entity_poly.pdbx_strand_id
1 'polypeptide(L)'
;MLLKDKNAIIYGAGGSLGGAVAGALASAGAHVFLTGHNIDSVKNAASKIESAGGKASVHQVDARDEKSVNNHIQAVMHAAGSVDISFNAIGWQDAQDIPLTEMALADFLRPINIAMETQFITATAAARVMKSSKSGVILSLTATPGGIGYANVGGFGPACNAVEAFSRNLAAELGPYGIRVVNIRSAGSPDSRIFKEAIEAGGEKVQEFLKKMEDDTMLKQLPLMEDIANTAVFLASNMAGKITGVTIDVTAGTTSALNYKVTNIAFL
;
A
#
# COMPACT_ATOMS: atom_id res chain seq x y z
N MET A 1 -17.42 -4.88 -15.04
CA MET A 1 -16.31 -4.27 -14.29
C MET A 1 -16.57 -4.44 -12.81
N LEU A 2 -15.59 -4.92 -12.05
CA LEU A 2 -15.73 -5.25 -10.61
C LEU A 2 -16.02 -4.04 -9.72
N LEU A 3 -15.56 -2.84 -10.13
CA LEU A 3 -15.64 -1.60 -9.37
C LEU A 3 -16.43 -0.51 -10.11
N LYS A 4 -17.33 -0.91 -10.98
CA LYS A 4 -18.20 0.03 -11.70
C LYS A 4 -18.94 0.93 -10.68
N ASP A 5 -18.98 2.23 -10.97
CA ASP A 5 -19.63 3.26 -10.17
C ASP A 5 -19.06 3.42 -8.72
N LYS A 6 -17.83 2.94 -8.47
CA LYS A 6 -17.10 3.12 -7.22
C LYS A 6 -16.18 4.34 -7.29
N ASN A 7 -16.05 5.06 -6.18
CA ASN A 7 -15.18 6.21 -6.00
C ASN A 7 -14.04 5.83 -5.06
N ALA A 8 -12.80 5.92 -5.55
CA ALA A 8 -11.60 5.52 -4.82
C ALA A 8 -10.65 6.70 -4.60
N ILE A 9 -10.27 6.96 -3.37
CA ILE A 9 -9.22 7.94 -3.03
C ILE A 9 -7.90 7.20 -2.86
N ILE A 10 -6.85 7.67 -3.55
CA ILE A 10 -5.52 7.09 -3.51
C ILE A 10 -4.53 8.12 -2.97
N TYR A 11 -4.05 7.93 -1.75
CA TYR A 11 -3.00 8.73 -1.14
C TYR A 11 -1.63 8.20 -1.55
N GLY A 12 -0.74 9.06 -2.01
CA GLY A 12 0.55 8.67 -2.55
C GLY A 12 0.49 8.15 -4.00
N ALA A 13 -0.49 8.58 -4.79
CA ALA A 13 -0.74 8.14 -6.15
C ALA A 13 0.41 8.45 -7.15
N GLY A 14 1.27 9.41 -6.84
CA GLY A 14 2.46 9.71 -7.64
C GLY A 14 3.61 8.72 -7.47
N GLY A 15 3.53 7.81 -6.49
CA GLY A 15 4.47 6.72 -6.27
C GLY A 15 4.19 5.50 -7.17
N SER A 16 5.17 4.59 -7.27
CA SER A 16 5.07 3.40 -8.14
C SER A 16 3.87 2.52 -7.79
N LEU A 17 3.76 2.08 -6.54
CA LEU A 17 2.67 1.21 -6.09
C LEU A 17 1.32 1.96 -6.03
N GLY A 18 1.31 3.21 -5.54
CA GLY A 18 0.09 4.03 -5.53
C GLY A 18 -0.47 4.25 -6.94
N GLY A 19 0.40 4.53 -7.90
CA GLY A 19 0.03 4.68 -9.31
C GLY A 19 -0.45 3.37 -9.95
N ALA A 20 0.20 2.24 -9.67
CA ALA A 20 -0.20 0.92 -10.17
C ALA A 20 -1.58 0.51 -9.64
N VAL A 21 -1.82 0.66 -8.34
CA VAL A 21 -3.13 0.39 -7.73
C VAL A 21 -4.21 1.31 -8.29
N ALA A 22 -3.91 2.62 -8.44
CA ALA A 22 -4.85 3.57 -9.03
C ALA A 22 -5.25 3.16 -10.46
N GLY A 23 -4.28 2.78 -11.29
CA GLY A 23 -4.51 2.28 -12.64
C GLY A 23 -5.38 1.04 -12.68
N ALA A 24 -5.12 0.06 -11.82
CA ALA A 24 -5.89 -1.17 -11.74
C ALA A 24 -7.33 -0.92 -11.25
N LEU A 25 -7.53 -0.08 -10.23
CA LEU A 25 -8.87 0.29 -9.76
C LEU A 25 -9.67 1.01 -10.85
N ALA A 26 -9.03 1.93 -11.59
CA ALA A 26 -9.66 2.62 -12.71
C ALA A 26 -10.03 1.66 -13.86
N SER A 27 -9.13 0.74 -14.22
CA SER A 27 -9.39 -0.31 -15.21
C SER A 27 -10.52 -1.25 -14.79
N ALA A 28 -10.70 -1.46 -13.49
CA ALA A 28 -11.82 -2.21 -12.93
C ALA A 28 -13.14 -1.41 -12.91
N GLY A 29 -13.12 -0.13 -13.28
CA GLY A 29 -14.30 0.72 -13.45
C GLY A 29 -14.50 1.78 -12.37
N ALA A 30 -13.58 1.95 -11.44
CA ALA A 30 -13.66 3.00 -10.44
C ALA A 30 -13.29 4.38 -11.00
N HIS A 31 -13.90 5.43 -10.47
CA HIS A 31 -13.37 6.79 -10.59
C HIS A 31 -12.32 6.98 -9.50
N VAL A 32 -11.07 7.25 -9.87
CA VAL A 32 -9.97 7.39 -8.91
C VAL A 32 -9.65 8.87 -8.65
N PHE A 33 -9.61 9.25 -7.39
CA PHE A 33 -9.21 10.57 -6.91
C PHE A 33 -7.77 10.47 -6.40
N LEU A 34 -6.84 10.92 -7.22
CA LEU A 34 -5.41 10.77 -7.03
C LEU A 34 -4.87 11.93 -6.19
N THR A 35 -4.16 11.61 -5.11
CA THR A 35 -3.57 12.62 -4.25
C THR A 35 -2.08 12.42 -4.03
N GLY A 36 -1.38 13.51 -3.77
CA GLY A 36 0.03 13.49 -3.41
C GLY A 36 0.58 14.89 -3.18
N HIS A 37 1.75 14.96 -2.60
CA HIS A 37 2.48 16.20 -2.35
C HIS A 37 3.04 16.81 -3.65
N ASN A 38 3.63 15.97 -4.50
CA ASN A 38 4.14 16.37 -5.80
C ASN A 38 3.03 16.21 -6.84
N ILE A 39 2.44 17.33 -7.22
CA ILE A 39 1.30 17.36 -8.14
C ILE A 39 1.64 16.86 -9.55
N ASP A 40 2.88 17.04 -10.01
CA ASP A 40 3.26 16.64 -11.37
C ASP A 40 3.36 15.13 -11.51
N SER A 41 3.88 14.41 -10.48
CA SER A 41 3.86 12.95 -10.49
C SER A 41 2.43 12.39 -10.41
N VAL A 42 1.52 13.07 -9.69
CA VAL A 42 0.10 12.69 -9.65
C VAL A 42 -0.59 12.93 -11.00
N LYS A 43 -0.32 14.06 -11.67
CA LYS A 43 -0.81 14.33 -13.05
C LYS A 43 -0.32 13.29 -14.05
N ASN A 44 0.94 12.88 -13.96
CA ASN A 44 1.49 11.82 -14.82
C ASN A 44 0.76 10.48 -14.62
N ALA A 45 0.42 10.14 -13.37
CA ALA A 45 -0.38 8.94 -13.10
C ALA A 45 -1.80 9.08 -13.68
N ALA A 46 -2.45 10.23 -13.53
CA ALA A 46 -3.77 10.50 -14.08
C ALA A 46 -3.78 10.39 -15.62
N SER A 47 -2.81 11.02 -16.30
CA SER A 47 -2.72 10.98 -17.77
C SER A 47 -2.58 9.54 -18.30
N LYS A 48 -1.85 8.67 -17.61
CA LYS A 48 -1.76 7.25 -17.99
C LYS A 48 -3.11 6.54 -17.85
N ILE A 49 -3.84 6.81 -16.75
CA ILE A 49 -5.17 6.23 -16.50
C ILE A 49 -6.17 6.70 -17.54
N GLU A 50 -6.20 8.00 -17.84
CA GLU A 50 -7.10 8.59 -18.85
C GLU A 50 -6.80 8.09 -20.26
N SER A 51 -5.51 7.99 -20.62
CA SER A 51 -5.08 7.41 -21.90
C SER A 51 -5.49 5.94 -22.06
N ALA A 52 -5.65 5.21 -20.97
CA ALA A 52 -6.19 3.85 -20.95
C ALA A 52 -7.72 3.78 -20.88
N GLY A 53 -8.42 4.94 -20.95
CA GLY A 53 -9.88 5.03 -20.90
C GLY A 53 -10.48 4.99 -19.48
N GLY A 54 -9.66 5.09 -18.44
CA GLY A 54 -10.11 5.19 -17.04
C GLY A 54 -10.53 6.61 -16.66
N LYS A 55 -11.14 6.76 -15.48
CA LYS A 55 -11.52 8.06 -14.91
C LYS A 55 -10.62 8.43 -13.76
N ALA A 56 -9.96 9.59 -13.83
CA ALA A 56 -9.08 10.09 -12.78
C ALA A 56 -9.38 11.57 -12.49
N SER A 57 -9.21 11.96 -11.22
CA SER A 57 -9.22 13.36 -10.77
C SER A 57 -7.96 13.59 -9.93
N VAL A 58 -7.33 14.76 -10.07
CA VAL A 58 -6.04 15.08 -9.45
C VAL A 58 -6.21 16.14 -8.38
N HIS A 59 -5.67 15.88 -7.20
CA HIS A 59 -5.72 16.82 -6.08
C HIS A 59 -4.37 16.87 -5.35
N GLN A 60 -3.92 18.06 -4.99
CA GLN A 60 -2.78 18.22 -4.10
C GLN A 60 -3.26 18.13 -2.65
N VAL A 61 -2.81 17.13 -1.92
CA VAL A 61 -3.20 16.88 -0.52
C VAL A 61 -1.97 16.51 0.29
N ASP A 62 -1.78 17.21 1.41
CA ASP A 62 -0.87 16.77 2.45
C ASP A 62 -1.61 15.80 3.38
N ALA A 63 -1.27 14.53 3.33
CA ALA A 63 -1.91 13.51 4.15
C ALA A 63 -1.49 13.55 5.64
N ARG A 64 -0.52 14.38 6.00
CA ARG A 64 -0.15 14.69 7.39
C ARG A 64 -0.93 15.88 7.95
N ASP A 65 -1.63 16.62 7.11
CA ASP A 65 -2.54 17.70 7.52
C ASP A 65 -3.99 17.21 7.54
N GLU A 66 -4.53 17.03 8.73
CA GLU A 66 -5.90 16.57 8.94
C GLU A 66 -6.93 17.48 8.25
N LYS A 67 -6.72 18.79 8.23
CA LYS A 67 -7.61 19.75 7.58
C LYS A 67 -7.56 19.57 6.06
N SER A 68 -6.39 19.39 5.48
CA SER A 68 -6.21 19.12 4.04
C SER A 68 -6.96 17.85 3.63
N VAL A 69 -6.81 16.77 4.38
CA VAL A 69 -7.49 15.50 4.12
C VAL A 69 -9.00 15.63 4.26
N ASN A 70 -9.50 16.23 5.34
CA ASN A 70 -10.94 16.43 5.54
C ASN A 70 -11.56 17.29 4.44
N ASN A 71 -10.92 18.39 4.02
CA ASN A 71 -11.39 19.23 2.93
C ASN A 71 -11.46 18.44 1.61
N HIS A 72 -10.46 17.62 1.35
CA HIS A 72 -10.44 16.77 0.15
C HIS A 72 -11.57 15.73 0.16
N ILE A 73 -11.79 15.05 1.29
CA ILE A 73 -12.92 14.10 1.44
C ILE A 73 -14.26 14.79 1.14
N GLN A 74 -14.49 16.00 1.68
CA GLN A 74 -15.72 16.76 1.42
C GLN A 74 -15.83 17.17 -0.06
N ALA A 75 -14.73 17.53 -0.71
CA ALA A 75 -14.72 17.83 -2.14
C ALA A 75 -15.09 16.59 -2.99
N VAL A 76 -14.56 15.41 -2.65
CA VAL A 76 -14.93 14.15 -3.30
C VAL A 76 -16.40 13.82 -3.07
N MET A 77 -16.89 13.95 -1.84
CA MET A 77 -18.32 13.74 -1.52
C MET A 77 -19.23 14.68 -2.31
N HIS A 78 -18.84 15.94 -2.48
CA HIS A 78 -19.62 16.89 -3.26
C HIS A 78 -19.58 16.56 -4.76
N ALA A 79 -18.45 16.15 -5.30
CA ALA A 79 -18.26 15.86 -6.73
C ALA A 79 -18.83 14.52 -7.18
N ALA A 80 -18.74 13.49 -6.31
CA ALA A 80 -19.03 12.09 -6.66
C ALA A 80 -20.09 11.42 -5.80
N GLY A 81 -20.52 12.06 -4.70
CA GLY A 81 -21.60 11.57 -3.83
C GLY A 81 -21.19 10.47 -2.85
N SER A 82 -20.04 9.83 -3.05
CA SER A 82 -19.54 8.77 -2.15
C SER A 82 -18.02 8.67 -2.11
N VAL A 83 -17.50 8.07 -1.06
CA VAL A 83 -16.15 7.51 -0.98
C VAL A 83 -16.32 6.02 -0.67
N ASP A 84 -16.05 5.16 -1.64
CA ASP A 84 -16.22 3.71 -1.51
C ASP A 84 -14.93 3.01 -1.12
N ILE A 85 -13.80 3.53 -1.57
CA ILE A 85 -12.47 2.95 -1.36
C ILE A 85 -11.51 4.05 -0.93
N SER A 86 -10.72 3.79 0.13
CA SER A 86 -9.60 4.63 0.54
C SER A 86 -8.34 3.77 0.60
N PHE A 87 -7.32 4.14 -0.16
CA PHE A 87 -6.04 3.43 -0.19
C PHE A 87 -4.89 4.38 0.14
N ASN A 88 -4.07 4.02 1.12
CA ASN A 88 -2.89 4.77 1.51
C ASN A 88 -1.62 4.01 1.10
N ALA A 89 -0.86 4.59 0.16
CA ALA A 89 0.43 4.11 -0.34
C ALA A 89 1.54 5.17 -0.17
N ILE A 90 1.46 5.98 0.89
CA ILE A 90 2.46 7.01 1.19
C ILE A 90 3.75 6.35 1.66
N GLY A 91 4.88 6.76 1.08
CA GLY A 91 6.21 6.35 1.52
C GLY A 91 6.61 7.03 2.83
N TRP A 92 7.37 6.33 3.67
CA TRP A 92 7.62 6.76 5.06
C TRP A 92 9.02 7.34 5.30
N GLN A 93 9.81 7.54 4.25
CA GLN A 93 11.15 8.16 4.32
C GLN A 93 12.08 7.45 5.33
N ASP A 94 12.04 6.13 5.32
CA ASP A 94 12.84 5.29 6.20
C ASP A 94 14.34 5.35 5.86
N ALA A 95 15.17 5.16 6.88
CA ALA A 95 16.59 4.94 6.75
C ALA A 95 16.87 3.46 6.98
N GLN A 96 17.59 2.83 6.04
CA GLN A 96 17.96 1.42 6.09
C GLN A 96 19.50 1.27 6.05
N ASP A 97 19.98 0.03 6.16
CA ASP A 97 21.40 -0.35 6.19
C ASP A 97 22.20 0.21 7.36
N ILE A 98 21.51 0.61 8.44
CA ILE A 98 22.13 1.08 9.68
C ILE A 98 21.75 0.09 10.82
N PRO A 99 22.74 -0.49 11.54
CA PRO A 99 22.45 -1.29 12.73
C PRO A 99 21.66 -0.47 13.77
N LEU A 100 20.67 -1.08 14.43
CA LEU A 100 19.85 -0.38 15.42
C LEU A 100 20.67 0.24 16.56
N THR A 101 21.80 -0.35 16.90
CA THR A 101 22.73 0.16 17.92
C THR A 101 23.47 1.42 17.50
N GLU A 102 23.48 1.74 16.22
CA GLU A 102 24.17 2.89 15.63
C GLU A 102 23.19 3.93 15.04
N MET A 103 21.92 3.57 14.96
CA MET A 103 20.89 4.42 14.35
C MET A 103 20.51 5.59 15.28
N ALA A 104 20.38 6.78 14.72
CA ALA A 104 19.85 7.92 15.46
C ALA A 104 18.34 7.72 15.76
N LEU A 105 17.90 8.11 16.97
CA LEU A 105 16.49 8.03 17.35
C LEU A 105 15.54 8.72 16.37
N ALA A 106 15.96 9.86 15.82
CA ALA A 106 15.16 10.60 14.84
C ALA A 106 14.92 9.80 13.54
N ASP A 107 15.93 9.06 13.07
CA ASP A 107 15.83 8.22 11.88
C ASP A 107 14.97 6.98 12.14
N PHE A 108 15.07 6.41 13.34
CA PHE A 108 14.21 5.31 13.78
C PHE A 108 12.74 5.72 13.86
N LEU A 109 12.43 6.88 14.45
CA LEU A 109 11.06 7.34 14.67
C LEU A 109 10.40 7.92 13.41
N ARG A 110 11.17 8.42 12.44
CA ARG A 110 10.63 9.08 11.25
C ARG A 110 9.60 8.23 10.50
N PRO A 111 9.90 6.99 10.07
CA PRO A 111 8.93 6.16 9.36
C PRO A 111 7.71 5.80 10.23
N ILE A 112 7.90 5.59 11.53
CA ILE A 112 6.80 5.28 12.44
C ILE A 112 5.82 6.45 12.53
N ASN A 113 6.33 7.67 12.72
CA ASN A 113 5.51 8.86 12.83
C ASN A 113 4.77 9.14 11.53
N ILE A 114 5.46 9.13 10.37
CA ILE A 114 4.82 9.37 9.07
C ILE A 114 3.75 8.31 8.79
N ALA A 115 4.06 7.05 9.02
CA ALA A 115 3.12 5.96 8.82
C ALA A 115 1.85 6.14 9.67
N MET A 116 2.02 6.33 10.97
CA MET A 116 0.88 6.41 11.89
C MET A 116 0.05 7.67 11.70
N GLU A 117 0.68 8.83 11.49
CA GLU A 117 -0.03 10.08 11.18
C GLU A 117 -0.87 9.93 9.91
N THR A 118 -0.26 9.50 8.80
CA THR A 118 -0.96 9.42 7.52
C THR A 118 -2.04 8.35 7.52
N GLN A 119 -1.79 7.17 8.10
CA GLN A 119 -2.80 6.11 8.20
C GLN A 119 -3.98 6.53 9.08
N PHE A 120 -3.72 7.10 10.25
CA PHE A 120 -4.78 7.56 11.14
C PHE A 120 -5.64 8.63 10.48
N ILE A 121 -5.04 9.68 9.93
CA ILE A 121 -5.75 10.81 9.33
C ILE A 121 -6.59 10.34 8.14
N THR A 122 -5.99 9.62 7.18
CA THR A 122 -6.69 9.23 5.94
C THR A 122 -7.77 8.19 6.18
N ALA A 123 -7.50 7.18 7.00
CA ALA A 123 -8.45 6.12 7.28
C ALA A 123 -9.65 6.60 8.10
N THR A 124 -9.42 7.42 9.14
CA THR A 124 -10.52 7.94 9.97
C THR A 124 -11.37 8.96 9.22
N ALA A 125 -10.78 9.79 8.36
CA ALA A 125 -11.53 10.73 7.52
C ALA A 125 -12.45 9.98 6.53
N ALA A 126 -11.95 8.94 5.85
CA ALA A 126 -12.76 8.09 4.99
C ALA A 126 -13.86 7.36 5.80
N ALA A 127 -13.51 6.80 6.95
CA ALA A 127 -14.46 6.09 7.81
C ALA A 127 -15.65 6.96 8.24
N ARG A 128 -15.42 8.25 8.53
CA ARG A 128 -16.51 9.18 8.93
C ARG A 128 -17.60 9.28 7.87
N VAL A 129 -17.25 9.36 6.59
CA VAL A 129 -18.23 9.44 5.50
C VAL A 129 -18.80 8.06 5.13
N MET A 130 -17.98 7.00 5.16
CA MET A 130 -18.41 5.64 4.89
C MET A 130 -19.42 5.11 5.92
N LYS A 131 -19.36 5.56 7.18
CA LYS A 131 -20.35 5.21 8.22
C LYS A 131 -21.78 5.59 7.83
N SER A 132 -21.96 6.72 7.15
CA SER A 132 -23.29 7.19 6.72
C SER A 132 -23.88 6.29 5.63
N SER A 133 -23.06 5.80 4.70
CA SER A 133 -23.48 4.87 3.65
C SER A 133 -23.50 3.40 4.09
N LYS A 134 -23.01 3.10 5.29
CA LYS A 134 -22.83 1.74 5.83
C LYS A 134 -22.11 0.80 4.86
N SER A 135 -21.16 1.33 4.13
CA SER A 135 -20.38 0.61 3.11
C SER A 135 -19.05 1.31 2.87
N GLY A 136 -17.99 0.55 2.66
CA GLY A 136 -16.69 1.08 2.29
C GLY A 136 -15.58 0.06 2.48
N VAL A 137 -14.44 0.37 1.87
CA VAL A 137 -13.22 -0.41 2.01
C VAL A 137 -12.04 0.52 2.26
N ILE A 138 -11.33 0.30 3.34
CA ILE A 138 -10.09 1.00 3.67
C ILE A 138 -8.95 0.01 3.49
N LEU A 139 -8.00 0.37 2.64
CA LEU A 139 -6.82 -0.43 2.34
C LEU A 139 -5.56 0.30 2.78
N SER A 140 -4.63 -0.41 3.41
CA SER A 140 -3.30 0.05 3.74
C SER A 140 -2.24 -0.84 3.08
N LEU A 141 -1.02 -0.34 2.99
CA LEU A 141 0.12 -1.04 2.41
C LEU A 141 1.25 -1.10 3.43
N THR A 142 1.79 -2.30 3.64
CA THR A 142 3.01 -2.56 4.42
C THR A 142 3.96 -3.45 3.61
N ALA A 143 5.06 -3.84 4.21
CA ALA A 143 6.04 -4.70 3.57
C ALA A 143 6.44 -5.88 4.45
N THR A 144 7.23 -6.79 3.90
CA THR A 144 7.71 -8.02 4.56
C THR A 144 8.23 -7.85 6.00
N PRO A 145 8.88 -6.72 6.40
CA PRO A 145 9.29 -6.52 7.78
C PRO A 145 8.14 -6.40 8.79
N GLY A 146 6.89 -6.27 8.34
CA GLY A 146 5.71 -6.41 9.20
C GLY A 146 5.38 -7.86 9.57
N GLY A 147 5.90 -8.85 8.85
CA GLY A 147 5.63 -10.28 9.07
C GLY A 147 6.79 -11.08 9.63
N ILE A 148 8.02 -10.64 9.36
CA ILE A 148 9.25 -11.33 9.77
C ILE A 148 10.33 -10.31 10.17
N GLY A 149 11.32 -10.76 10.96
CA GLY A 149 12.47 -9.93 11.31
C GLY A 149 13.44 -9.76 10.14
N TYR A 150 13.81 -8.52 9.89
CA TYR A 150 14.89 -8.13 8.99
C TYR A 150 15.95 -7.34 9.74
N ALA A 151 17.20 -7.62 9.45
CA ALA A 151 18.31 -6.79 9.94
C ALA A 151 18.35 -5.46 9.17
N ASN A 152 18.79 -4.40 9.84
CA ASN A 152 19.12 -3.09 9.27
C ASN A 152 17.95 -2.35 8.57
N VAL A 153 16.70 -2.67 8.89
CA VAL A 153 15.52 -1.96 8.37
C VAL A 153 15.05 -0.82 9.29
N GLY A 154 15.74 -0.59 10.38
CA GLY A 154 15.46 0.53 11.29
C GLY A 154 14.02 0.56 11.80
N GLY A 155 13.43 1.75 11.76
CA GLY A 155 12.04 1.98 12.17
C GLY A 155 10.98 1.50 11.17
N PHE A 156 11.38 1.04 9.99
CA PHE A 156 10.43 0.59 8.94
C PHE A 156 9.65 -0.66 9.36
N GLY A 157 10.34 -1.66 9.96
CA GLY A 157 9.67 -2.86 10.50
C GLY A 157 8.63 -2.54 11.58
N PRO A 158 9.00 -1.81 12.64
CA PRO A 158 8.04 -1.30 13.63
C PRO A 158 6.88 -0.50 13.03
N ALA A 159 7.13 0.34 12.03
CA ALA A 159 6.08 1.08 11.33
C ALA A 159 5.08 0.15 10.61
N CYS A 160 5.58 -0.87 9.90
CA CYS A 160 4.73 -1.90 9.27
C CYS A 160 3.83 -2.60 10.31
N ASN A 161 4.40 -3.04 11.42
CA ASN A 161 3.65 -3.70 12.50
C ASN A 161 2.60 -2.77 13.13
N ALA A 162 2.93 -1.50 13.32
CA ALA A 162 2.01 -0.51 13.86
C ALA A 162 0.80 -0.28 12.93
N VAL A 163 1.03 -0.16 11.61
CA VAL A 163 -0.04 -0.03 10.60
C VAL A 163 -0.93 -1.27 10.58
N GLU A 164 -0.37 -2.46 10.65
CA GLU A 164 -1.14 -3.71 10.67
C GLU A 164 -1.98 -3.84 11.94
N ALA A 165 -1.43 -3.46 13.09
CA ALA A 165 -2.17 -3.44 14.35
C ALA A 165 -3.30 -2.41 14.32
N PHE A 166 -3.04 -1.19 13.82
CA PHE A 166 -4.04 -0.15 13.63
C PHE A 166 -5.17 -0.61 12.70
N SER A 167 -4.84 -1.21 11.55
CA SER A 167 -5.81 -1.78 10.60
C SER A 167 -6.76 -2.79 11.27
N ARG A 168 -6.23 -3.71 12.09
CA ARG A 168 -7.06 -4.69 12.82
C ARG A 168 -8.01 -4.04 13.81
N ASN A 169 -7.53 -3.06 14.58
CA ASN A 169 -8.36 -2.36 15.55
C ASN A 169 -9.47 -1.56 14.86
N LEU A 170 -9.11 -0.83 13.79
CA LEU A 170 -10.08 -0.06 13.02
C LEU A 170 -11.13 -0.96 12.35
N ALA A 171 -10.75 -2.16 11.88
CA ALA A 171 -11.66 -3.14 11.34
C ALA A 171 -12.70 -3.60 12.38
N ALA A 172 -12.29 -3.82 13.62
CA ALA A 172 -13.19 -4.19 14.71
C ALA A 172 -14.22 -3.08 15.01
N GLU A 173 -13.78 -1.82 14.98
CA GLU A 173 -14.65 -0.66 15.22
C GLU A 173 -15.62 -0.40 14.06
N LEU A 174 -15.18 -0.63 12.82
CA LEU A 174 -15.93 -0.28 11.62
C LEU A 174 -16.81 -1.41 11.07
N GLY A 175 -16.53 -2.65 11.46
CA GLY A 175 -17.31 -3.83 11.05
C GLY A 175 -18.83 -3.70 11.24
N PRO A 176 -19.33 -3.19 12.39
CA PRO A 176 -20.77 -2.95 12.59
C PRO A 176 -21.40 -1.98 11.60
N TYR A 177 -20.59 -1.16 10.92
CA TYR A 177 -21.04 -0.23 9.88
C TYR A 177 -20.89 -0.80 8.46
N GLY A 178 -20.55 -2.07 8.30
CA GLY A 178 -20.36 -2.68 6.98
C GLY A 178 -19.09 -2.23 6.25
N ILE A 179 -18.15 -1.62 6.97
CA ILE A 179 -16.88 -1.11 6.40
C ILE A 179 -15.81 -2.16 6.65
N ARG A 180 -15.05 -2.52 5.60
CA ARG A 180 -13.93 -3.43 5.69
C ARG A 180 -12.61 -2.65 5.77
N VAL A 181 -11.70 -3.13 6.60
CA VAL A 181 -10.33 -2.59 6.69
C VAL A 181 -9.36 -3.75 6.50
N VAL A 182 -8.51 -3.67 5.50
CA VAL A 182 -7.58 -4.73 5.13
C VAL A 182 -6.22 -4.13 4.84
N ASN A 183 -5.17 -4.74 5.35
CA ASN A 183 -3.80 -4.40 5.00
C ASN A 183 -3.29 -5.34 3.91
N ILE A 184 -2.52 -4.80 2.95
CA ILE A 184 -1.77 -5.56 1.95
C ILE A 184 -0.30 -5.50 2.36
N ARG A 185 0.34 -6.65 2.53
CA ARG A 185 1.77 -6.73 2.76
C ARG A 185 2.46 -7.15 1.48
N SER A 186 3.35 -6.30 0.95
CA SER A 186 4.10 -6.56 -0.27
C SER A 186 5.54 -7.00 0.04
N ALA A 187 6.16 -7.68 -0.91
CA ALA A 187 7.62 -7.79 -0.98
C ALA A 187 8.19 -6.72 -1.93
N GLY A 188 9.50 -6.70 -2.10
CA GLY A 188 10.13 -5.85 -3.09
C GLY A 188 9.64 -6.17 -4.50
N SER A 189 9.25 -5.15 -5.27
CA SER A 189 8.79 -5.29 -6.65
C SER A 189 9.86 -4.77 -7.60
N PRO A 190 10.50 -5.64 -8.39
CA PRO A 190 11.64 -5.28 -9.26
C PRO A 190 11.24 -4.29 -10.37
N ASP A 191 9.97 -4.23 -10.72
CA ASP A 191 9.41 -3.30 -11.68
C ASP A 191 9.03 -1.93 -11.08
N SER A 192 9.21 -1.71 -9.77
CA SER A 192 9.03 -0.40 -9.15
C SER A 192 10.18 0.55 -9.52
N ARG A 193 9.92 1.87 -9.44
CA ARG A 193 10.92 2.88 -9.80
C ARG A 193 12.21 2.72 -8.99
N ILE A 194 12.11 2.51 -7.69
CA ILE A 194 13.28 2.41 -6.80
C ILE A 194 14.16 1.22 -7.20
N PHE A 195 13.57 0.07 -7.49
CA PHE A 195 14.32 -1.10 -7.95
C PHE A 195 14.90 -0.90 -9.34
N LYS A 196 14.16 -0.30 -10.27
CA LYS A 196 14.68 0.03 -11.61
C LYS A 196 15.89 0.95 -11.55
N GLU A 197 15.78 2.06 -10.79
CA GLU A 197 16.88 3.00 -10.59
C GLU A 197 18.10 2.30 -9.94
N ALA A 198 17.87 1.41 -8.96
CA ALA A 198 18.93 0.63 -8.34
C ALA A 198 19.57 -0.38 -9.31
N ILE A 199 18.77 -1.05 -10.15
CA ILE A 199 19.24 -1.99 -11.17
C ILE A 199 20.11 -1.25 -12.22
N GLU A 200 19.67 -0.08 -12.67
CA GLU A 200 20.38 0.74 -13.64
C GLU A 200 21.72 1.27 -13.09
N ALA A 201 21.75 1.64 -11.80
CA ALA A 201 22.93 2.21 -11.16
C ALA A 201 23.92 1.17 -10.60
N GLY A 202 23.44 -0.01 -10.20
CA GLY A 202 24.16 -0.89 -9.27
C GLY A 202 24.91 -2.07 -9.90
N GLY A 203 24.78 -2.34 -11.20
CA GLY A 203 25.51 -3.40 -11.89
C GLY A 203 25.30 -4.80 -11.29
N GLU A 204 26.37 -5.61 -11.31
CA GLU A 204 26.37 -7.03 -10.89
C GLU A 204 25.87 -7.25 -9.45
N LYS A 205 26.27 -6.39 -8.51
CA LYS A 205 25.90 -6.53 -7.09
C LYS A 205 24.40 -6.41 -6.85
N VAL A 206 23.71 -5.56 -7.62
CA VAL A 206 22.25 -5.43 -7.50
C VAL A 206 21.55 -6.65 -8.09
N GLN A 207 22.10 -7.22 -9.16
CA GLN A 207 21.59 -8.48 -9.74
C GLN A 207 21.73 -9.64 -8.75
N GLU A 208 22.86 -9.77 -8.08
CA GLU A 208 23.08 -10.77 -7.03
C GLU A 208 22.11 -10.59 -5.85
N PHE A 209 21.89 -9.34 -5.44
CA PHE A 209 20.93 -9.02 -4.38
C PHE A 209 19.50 -9.40 -4.76
N LEU A 210 19.05 -9.05 -5.97
CA LEU A 210 17.73 -9.43 -6.48
C LEU A 210 17.59 -10.95 -6.56
N LYS A 211 18.62 -11.63 -7.08
CA LYS A 211 18.62 -13.10 -7.16
C LYS A 211 18.50 -13.73 -5.77
N LYS A 212 19.19 -13.18 -4.77
CA LYS A 212 19.06 -13.63 -3.39
C LYS A 212 17.63 -13.40 -2.86
N MET A 213 17.04 -12.23 -3.12
CA MET A 213 15.65 -11.96 -2.72
C MET A 213 14.68 -12.97 -3.35
N GLU A 214 14.84 -13.31 -4.63
CA GLU A 214 14.04 -14.33 -5.32
C GLU A 214 14.21 -15.70 -4.67
N ASP A 215 15.45 -16.10 -4.41
CA ASP A 215 15.78 -17.39 -3.80
C ASP A 215 15.22 -17.53 -2.37
N ASP A 216 15.02 -16.42 -1.69
CA ASP A 216 14.41 -16.38 -0.35
C ASP A 216 12.89 -16.54 -0.38
N THR A 217 12.24 -16.40 -1.54
CA THR A 217 10.79 -16.63 -1.67
C THR A 217 10.44 -18.10 -1.88
N MET A 218 9.23 -18.51 -1.54
CA MET A 218 8.74 -19.87 -1.89
C MET A 218 8.56 -20.07 -3.38
N LEU A 219 8.04 -19.05 -4.10
CA LEU A 219 7.77 -19.12 -5.53
C LEU A 219 9.02 -18.89 -6.39
N LYS A 220 10.16 -18.56 -5.78
CA LYS A 220 11.43 -18.27 -6.48
C LYS A 220 11.32 -17.12 -7.49
N GLN A 221 10.46 -16.18 -7.19
CA GLN A 221 10.23 -14.94 -7.95
C GLN A 221 9.74 -13.84 -7.01
N LEU A 222 9.99 -12.60 -7.35
CA LEU A 222 9.46 -11.46 -6.62
C LEU A 222 8.09 -11.04 -7.20
N PRO A 223 7.16 -10.54 -6.37
CA PRO A 223 5.90 -10.03 -6.87
C PRO A 223 6.13 -8.75 -7.68
N LEU A 224 5.39 -8.59 -8.75
CA LEU A 224 5.33 -7.36 -9.52
C LEU A 224 4.31 -6.39 -8.91
N MET A 225 4.41 -5.12 -9.28
CA MET A 225 3.42 -4.10 -8.86
C MET A 225 2.00 -4.49 -9.27
N GLU A 226 1.85 -5.20 -10.38
CA GLU A 226 0.55 -5.71 -10.86
C GLU A 226 -0.08 -6.72 -9.90
N ASP A 227 0.71 -7.61 -9.27
CA ASP A 227 0.20 -8.60 -8.32
C ASP A 227 -0.43 -7.92 -7.09
N ILE A 228 0.22 -6.84 -6.62
CA ILE A 228 -0.27 -6.02 -5.51
C ILE A 228 -1.52 -5.26 -5.93
N ALA A 229 -1.52 -4.68 -7.13
CA ALA A 229 -2.63 -3.91 -7.67
C ALA A 229 -3.87 -4.78 -7.91
N ASN A 230 -3.70 -5.99 -8.47
CA ASN A 230 -4.78 -6.97 -8.65
C ASN A 230 -5.37 -7.42 -7.31
N THR A 231 -4.52 -7.61 -6.30
CA THR A 231 -4.97 -7.89 -4.92
C THR A 231 -5.79 -6.74 -4.36
N ALA A 232 -5.38 -5.49 -4.57
CA ALA A 232 -6.14 -4.31 -4.14
C ALA A 232 -7.52 -4.25 -4.82
N VAL A 233 -7.61 -4.53 -6.13
CA VAL A 233 -8.90 -4.61 -6.87
C VAL A 233 -9.80 -5.70 -6.29
N PHE A 234 -9.26 -6.90 -6.05
CA PHE A 234 -10.01 -8.00 -5.43
C PHE A 234 -10.55 -7.59 -4.05
N LEU A 235 -9.69 -7.05 -3.19
CA LEU A 235 -10.06 -6.63 -1.84
C LEU A 235 -11.06 -5.47 -1.83
N ALA A 236 -10.98 -4.55 -2.79
CA ALA A 236 -11.92 -3.47 -2.95
C ALA A 236 -13.30 -3.94 -3.45
N SER A 237 -13.37 -5.09 -4.10
CA SER A 237 -14.59 -5.62 -4.71
C SER A 237 -15.48 -6.37 -3.71
N ASN A 238 -16.71 -6.68 -4.14
CA ASN A 238 -17.65 -7.52 -3.40
C ASN A 238 -17.19 -8.99 -3.28
N MET A 239 -16.24 -9.43 -4.11
CA MET A 239 -15.65 -10.77 -4.02
C MET A 239 -14.95 -11.00 -2.67
N ALA A 240 -14.39 -9.94 -2.08
CA ALA A 240 -13.76 -9.97 -0.77
C ALA A 240 -14.71 -9.57 0.38
N GLY A 241 -16.02 -9.65 0.19
CA GLY A 241 -17.06 -9.12 1.08
C GLY A 241 -17.05 -9.64 2.53
N LYS A 242 -16.29 -10.68 2.83
CA LYS A 242 -16.10 -11.22 4.20
C LYS A 242 -14.64 -11.17 4.67
N ILE A 243 -13.78 -10.43 3.96
CA ILE A 243 -12.38 -10.23 4.34
C ILE A 243 -12.23 -8.87 4.99
N THR A 244 -11.91 -8.84 6.28
CA THR A 244 -11.63 -7.63 7.07
C THR A 244 -10.76 -7.96 8.28
N GLY A 245 -10.01 -7.01 8.81
CA GLY A 245 -9.18 -7.17 10.02
C GLY A 245 -7.96 -8.07 9.83
N VAL A 246 -7.54 -8.29 8.61
CA VAL A 246 -6.43 -9.17 8.26
C VAL A 246 -5.39 -8.44 7.41
N THR A 247 -4.18 -8.98 7.39
CA THR A 247 -3.14 -8.64 6.42
C THR A 247 -3.07 -9.73 5.37
N ILE A 248 -3.16 -9.35 4.10
CA ILE A 248 -3.02 -10.25 2.96
C ILE A 248 -1.60 -10.12 2.42
N ASP A 249 -0.87 -11.24 2.44
CA ASP A 249 0.50 -11.31 1.95
C ASP A 249 0.56 -11.47 0.42
N VAL A 250 1.21 -10.51 -0.24
CA VAL A 250 1.61 -10.59 -1.65
C VAL A 250 3.14 -10.57 -1.68
N THR A 251 3.73 -11.61 -1.14
CA THR A 251 5.17 -11.69 -0.83
C THR A 251 5.86 -12.89 -1.47
N ALA A 252 5.16 -13.60 -2.36
CA ALA A 252 5.62 -14.87 -2.95
C ALA A 252 6.07 -15.92 -1.90
N GLY A 253 5.51 -15.81 -0.67
CA GLY A 253 5.77 -16.72 0.44
C GLY A 253 6.93 -16.33 1.36
N THR A 254 7.60 -15.19 1.13
CA THR A 254 8.74 -14.74 1.96
C THR A 254 8.39 -14.67 3.44
N THR A 255 7.23 -14.12 3.80
CA THR A 255 6.80 -13.96 5.18
C THR A 255 6.49 -15.26 5.91
N SER A 256 6.20 -16.32 5.16
CA SER A 256 5.89 -17.64 5.74
C SER A 256 7.13 -18.53 5.88
N ALA A 257 8.11 -18.37 5.00
CA ALA A 257 9.33 -19.19 5.03
C ALA A 257 10.50 -18.45 4.34
N LEU A 258 11.05 -17.46 5.03
CA LEU A 258 12.29 -16.80 4.61
C LEU A 258 13.42 -17.84 4.51
N ASN A 259 14.20 -17.74 3.42
CA ASN A 259 15.27 -18.71 3.12
C ASN A 259 14.78 -20.18 3.02
N TYR A 260 13.55 -20.37 2.54
CA TYR A 260 12.98 -21.68 2.38
C TYR A 260 13.86 -22.56 1.47
N LYS A 261 14.32 -23.69 2.04
CA LYS A 261 15.09 -24.72 1.33
C LYS A 261 14.32 -26.03 1.36
N VAL A 262 14.16 -26.63 0.20
CA VAL A 262 13.62 -28.00 0.12
C VAL A 262 14.65 -28.96 0.72
N THR A 263 14.25 -29.62 1.80
CA THR A 263 15.08 -30.69 2.37
C THR A 263 14.92 -31.95 1.53
N ASN A 264 16.01 -32.44 0.96
CA ASN A 264 15.99 -33.74 0.31
C ASN A 264 16.01 -34.83 1.38
N ILE A 265 14.86 -35.46 1.59
CA ILE A 265 14.70 -36.57 2.56
C ILE A 265 14.88 -37.96 1.93
N ALA A 266 15.39 -38.02 0.70
CA ALA A 266 15.57 -39.30 -0.02
C ALA A 266 16.58 -40.23 0.65
N PHE A 267 17.23 -39.79 1.74
CA PHE A 267 18.18 -40.59 2.53
C PHE A 267 17.61 -41.07 3.88
N LEU A 268 16.35 -40.84 4.15
CA LEU A 268 15.60 -41.42 5.25
C LEU A 268 14.75 -42.58 4.78
#